data_596216053456a427a73ce56c58b16efb
#
_entry.id   596216053456a427a73ce56c58b16efb
#
_cell.length_a   1.000
_cell.length_b   1.000
_cell.length_c   1.000
_cell.angle_alpha   90.00
_cell.angle_beta   90.00
_cell.angle_gamma   90.00
#
_symmetry.space_group_name_H-M   'P 1'
#
loop_
_entity.id
_entity.type
_entity.pdbx_description
1 polymer ?
#
loop_
_entity_poly.entity_id
_entity_poly.type
_entity_poly.pdbx_seq_one_letter_code
_entity_poly.pdbx_strand_id
1 'polypeptide(L)'
;MPAGFQQLGGETVTGTLALSVFTAVLGSLTFGYNIGVINAPQKIIEEDYNATWTQRYGEPIPTGTLTSLWSLSVAIFSIGGMLSSFCVGFISEWLGRRKAMLINNMSAFIGGSLMGMSKLCRSFEMMILGRFVIGAYCGLASGLTPMYVGEIAPTSLRGALGTLHQLAIVTGILIAQILGLESLLGSEHLWPVLLGLTVVPTVLQMGLLPFCPESPRFLYIVRSQEHHAKSGLRRLTGRQEVGDMLAEMKEEKRRMDMERKVSIPELFRSPLYRQSIIISILLQLSQQLSGVNAIFYYSTSIFMKAGVQSPVYATIGAGVVNCAFTVVSLFLVERIGRRTLHMLGLGGMCICAIIMTMALALLDSVPWMSYISMLAIFGFVAFFEVGPGPIPWFFVAELFSQGPRPAAMAVAGFSNWTANFIIGMGFQYIAELCGPYVFLIFAVLLLFFLIFTFFRVPETRGKTFDQIAANFNQHSAGGMMDMDMDLDKPSTELDYLGEDNIN
;
A
#
# COMPACT_ATOMS: atom_id res chain seq x y z
N MET A 1 -2.81 26.15 -22.61
CA MET A 1 -1.98 24.96 -22.76
C MET A 1 -2.68 24.00 -23.69
N PRO A 2 -2.01 23.43 -24.68
CA PRO A 2 -2.65 22.54 -25.60
C PRO A 2 -3.21 21.33 -24.86
N ALA A 3 -4.42 20.99 -25.18
CA ALA A 3 -5.10 19.84 -24.68
C ALA A 3 -4.35 18.58 -25.08
N GLY A 4 -3.86 17.82 -24.11
CA GLY A 4 -3.56 16.48 -24.44
C GLY A 4 -2.10 16.10 -24.42
N PHE A 5 -1.65 15.74 -23.25
CA PHE A 5 -0.67 14.68 -23.13
C PHE A 5 -1.28 13.40 -23.69
N GLN A 6 -0.51 12.69 -24.48
CA GLN A 6 -0.75 11.43 -25.17
C GLN A 6 -1.97 10.60 -24.73
N GLN A 7 -2.74 10.14 -25.69
CA GLN A 7 -3.74 9.09 -25.48
C GLN A 7 -3.06 7.82 -24.97
N LEU A 8 -3.23 7.56 -23.68
CA LEU A 8 -2.87 6.28 -23.07
C LEU A 8 -4.16 5.46 -22.92
N GLY A 9 -4.22 4.31 -23.58
CA GLY A 9 -5.37 3.42 -23.49
C GLY A 9 -6.69 3.97 -24.06
N GLY A 10 -6.63 4.95 -24.98
CA GLY A 10 -7.82 5.57 -25.59
C GLY A 10 -8.41 6.74 -24.81
N GLU A 11 -7.89 7.08 -23.62
CA GLU A 11 -8.30 8.23 -22.81
C GLU A 11 -7.23 9.32 -22.86
N THR A 12 -7.67 10.58 -22.86
CA THR A 12 -6.77 11.73 -22.85
C THR A 12 -6.41 12.08 -21.42
N VAL A 13 -5.11 12.09 -21.10
CA VAL A 13 -4.63 12.60 -19.81
C VAL A 13 -4.53 14.13 -19.91
N THR A 14 -5.33 14.83 -19.13
CA THR A 14 -5.30 16.29 -19.05
C THR A 14 -4.20 16.76 -18.10
N GLY A 15 -3.77 18.02 -18.27
CA GLY A 15 -2.84 18.63 -17.31
C GLY A 15 -3.34 18.68 -15.89
N THR A 16 -4.65 18.89 -15.69
CA THR A 16 -5.29 18.89 -14.37
C THR A 16 -5.26 17.51 -13.74
N LEU A 17 -5.55 16.44 -14.49
CA LEU A 17 -5.48 15.07 -13.99
C LEU A 17 -4.04 14.72 -13.60
N ALA A 18 -3.06 15.01 -14.46
CA ALA A 18 -1.66 14.76 -14.17
C ALA A 18 -1.18 15.50 -12.92
N LEU A 19 -1.53 16.77 -12.79
CA LEU A 19 -1.19 17.57 -11.60
C LEU A 19 -1.82 17.01 -10.34
N SER A 20 -3.09 16.61 -10.41
CA SER A 20 -3.83 16.09 -9.25
C SER A 20 -3.24 14.77 -8.75
N VAL A 21 -2.91 13.87 -9.67
CA VAL A 21 -2.28 12.58 -9.33
C VAL A 21 -0.88 12.81 -8.78
N PHE A 22 -0.07 13.63 -9.42
CA PHE A 22 1.28 13.97 -8.94
C PHE A 22 1.23 14.54 -7.52
N THR A 23 0.33 15.49 -7.27
CA THR A 23 0.17 16.13 -5.96
C THR A 23 -0.26 15.10 -4.89
N ALA A 24 -1.20 14.24 -5.21
CA ALA A 24 -1.66 13.20 -4.29
C ALA A 24 -0.53 12.23 -3.92
N VAL A 25 0.28 11.79 -4.89
CA VAL A 25 1.35 10.82 -4.63
C VAL A 25 2.57 11.41 -3.91
N LEU A 26 2.66 12.72 -3.74
CA LEU A 26 3.67 13.32 -2.88
C LEU A 26 3.55 12.85 -1.42
N GLY A 27 2.33 12.59 -0.94
CA GLY A 27 2.12 11.95 0.35
C GLY A 27 2.67 10.53 0.40
N SER A 28 2.55 9.79 -0.68
CA SER A 28 3.13 8.47 -0.83
C SER A 28 4.67 8.51 -0.85
N LEU A 29 5.25 9.52 -1.48
CA LEU A 29 6.71 9.74 -1.48
C LEU A 29 7.21 9.97 -0.05
N THR A 30 6.53 10.77 0.72
CA THR A 30 6.84 11.00 2.14
C THR A 30 6.75 9.71 2.95
N PHE A 31 5.73 8.91 2.70
CA PHE A 31 5.56 7.60 3.32
C PHE A 31 6.76 6.68 3.03
N GLY A 32 7.14 6.53 1.78
CA GLY A 32 8.29 5.73 1.39
C GLY A 32 9.61 6.23 1.98
N TYR A 33 9.80 7.54 1.97
CA TYR A 33 10.97 8.16 2.57
C TYR A 33 11.12 7.80 4.05
N ASN A 34 10.04 7.83 4.82
CA ASN A 34 10.07 7.49 6.24
C ASN A 34 10.22 6.00 6.52
N ILE A 35 9.86 5.13 5.58
CA ILE A 35 10.20 3.70 5.68
C ILE A 35 11.71 3.48 5.56
N GLY A 36 12.33 4.11 4.55
CA GLY A 36 13.72 3.86 4.23
C GLY A 36 14.74 4.63 5.07
N VAL A 37 14.34 5.76 5.65
CA VAL A 37 15.28 6.71 6.27
C VAL A 37 15.87 6.23 7.59
N ILE A 38 15.16 5.36 8.32
CA ILE A 38 15.55 4.98 9.68
C ILE A 38 16.67 3.93 9.71
N ASN A 39 16.89 3.22 8.62
CA ASN A 39 17.80 2.08 8.58
C ASN A 39 19.27 2.50 8.55
N ALA A 40 19.65 3.38 7.64
CA ALA A 40 21.05 3.75 7.43
C ALA A 40 21.70 4.46 8.63
N PRO A 41 21.05 5.46 9.29
CA PRO A 41 21.66 6.17 10.41
C PRO A 41 21.47 5.51 11.77
N GLN A 42 21.09 4.25 11.83
CA GLN A 42 20.79 3.55 13.09
C GLN A 42 21.88 3.68 14.14
N LYS A 43 23.12 3.32 13.78
CA LYS A 43 24.26 3.34 14.70
C LYS A 43 24.56 4.74 15.24
N ILE A 44 24.46 5.73 14.38
CA ILE A 44 24.74 7.13 14.73
C ILE A 44 23.67 7.65 15.69
N ILE A 45 22.41 7.33 15.44
CA ILE A 45 21.31 7.73 16.32
C ILE A 45 21.38 6.99 17.66
N GLU A 46 21.78 5.72 17.66
CA GLU A 46 22.01 4.97 18.91
C GLU A 46 23.13 5.57 19.74
N GLU A 47 24.20 6.04 19.11
CA GLU A 47 25.28 6.77 19.78
C GLU A 47 24.77 8.08 20.40
N ASP A 48 23.90 8.80 19.70
CA ASP A 48 23.27 10.01 20.22
C ASP A 48 22.36 9.70 21.41
N TYR A 49 21.63 8.60 21.38
CA TYR A 49 20.82 8.14 22.51
C TYR A 49 21.70 7.85 23.74
N ASN A 50 22.85 7.20 23.52
CA ASN A 50 23.81 6.94 24.58
C ASN A 50 24.41 8.24 25.15
N ALA A 51 24.77 9.19 24.30
CA ALA A 51 25.28 10.48 24.72
C ALA A 51 24.25 11.28 25.55
N THR A 52 22.99 11.26 25.14
CA THR A 52 21.89 11.90 25.86
C THR A 52 21.65 11.22 27.22
N TRP A 53 21.66 9.90 27.25
CA TRP A 53 21.49 9.14 28.49
C TRP A 53 22.63 9.41 29.47
N THR A 54 23.87 9.40 29.00
CA THR A 54 25.07 9.68 29.80
C THR A 54 25.01 11.10 30.39
N GLN A 55 24.57 12.08 29.62
CA GLN A 55 24.41 13.45 30.10
C GLN A 55 23.34 13.56 31.20
N ARG A 56 22.24 12.81 31.09
CA ARG A 56 21.15 12.86 32.06
C ARG A 56 21.46 12.09 33.35
N TYR A 57 22.07 10.93 33.23
CA TYR A 57 22.21 9.98 34.35
C TYR A 57 23.67 9.73 34.79
N GLY A 58 24.63 10.27 34.04
CA GLY A 58 26.06 10.15 34.37
C GLY A 58 26.68 8.76 34.12
N GLU A 59 25.94 7.82 33.60
CA GLU A 59 26.36 6.45 33.27
C GLU A 59 26.05 6.13 31.81
N PRO A 60 26.87 5.26 31.15
CA PRO A 60 26.53 4.78 29.82
C PRO A 60 25.19 4.06 29.81
N ILE A 61 24.45 4.17 28.69
CA ILE A 61 23.16 3.51 28.55
C ILE A 61 23.34 1.99 28.60
N PRO A 62 22.55 1.26 29.42
CA PRO A 62 22.56 -0.21 29.38
C PRO A 62 22.17 -0.71 27.99
N THR A 63 22.81 -1.77 27.49
CA THR A 63 22.60 -2.33 26.17
C THR A 63 21.12 -2.73 25.94
N GLY A 64 20.49 -3.31 26.95
CA GLY A 64 19.07 -3.67 26.89
C GLY A 64 18.15 -2.46 26.78
N THR A 65 18.46 -1.38 27.47
CA THR A 65 17.69 -0.12 27.40
C THR A 65 17.84 0.54 26.03
N LEU A 66 19.06 0.57 25.47
CA LEU A 66 19.31 1.12 24.14
C LEU A 66 18.54 0.34 23.07
N THR A 67 18.58 -0.98 23.13
CA THR A 67 17.84 -1.85 22.21
C THR A 67 16.33 -1.60 22.30
N SER A 68 15.81 -1.47 23.53
CA SER A 68 14.40 -1.19 23.75
C SER A 68 13.97 0.17 23.18
N LEU A 69 14.77 1.22 23.44
CA LEU A 69 14.49 2.57 22.91
C LEU A 69 14.55 2.61 21.40
N TRP A 70 15.52 1.95 20.80
CA TRP A 70 15.62 1.90 19.34
C TRP A 70 14.47 1.11 18.72
N SER A 71 14.14 -0.04 19.25
CA SER A 71 13.00 -0.84 18.79
C SER A 71 11.69 -0.07 18.92
N LEU A 72 11.52 0.69 19.99
CA LEU A 72 10.36 1.57 20.16
C LEU A 72 10.34 2.69 19.11
N SER A 73 11.48 3.30 18.81
CA SER A 73 11.57 4.35 17.80
C SER A 73 11.18 3.85 16.40
N VAL A 74 11.53 2.61 16.05
CA VAL A 74 11.16 1.99 14.78
C VAL A 74 9.71 1.54 14.79
N ALA A 75 9.28 0.84 15.82
CA ALA A 75 7.95 0.22 15.87
C ALA A 75 6.82 1.22 16.06
N ILE A 76 7.06 2.33 16.75
CA ILE A 76 6.01 3.32 17.02
C ILE A 76 5.50 3.99 15.76
N PHE A 77 6.30 4.02 14.71
CA PHE A 77 5.88 4.45 13.38
C PHE A 77 4.71 3.61 12.87
N SER A 78 4.81 2.30 12.96
CA SER A 78 3.74 1.38 12.56
C SER A 78 2.51 1.49 13.45
N ILE A 79 2.69 1.71 14.75
CA ILE A 79 1.58 1.94 15.69
C ILE A 79 0.82 3.21 15.33
N GLY A 80 1.53 4.30 15.03
CA GLY A 80 0.92 5.53 14.55
C GLY A 80 0.13 5.32 13.26
N GLY A 81 0.68 4.55 12.33
CA GLY A 81 0.00 4.19 11.09
C GLY A 81 -1.27 3.36 11.31
N MET A 82 -1.23 2.38 12.21
CA MET A 82 -2.41 1.57 12.59
C MET A 82 -3.56 2.44 13.11
N LEU A 83 -3.26 3.32 14.06
CA LEU A 83 -4.26 4.17 14.69
C LEU A 83 -4.87 5.17 13.69
N SER A 84 -4.03 5.81 12.88
CA SER A 84 -4.51 6.80 11.90
C SER A 84 -5.27 6.16 10.74
N SER A 85 -4.86 4.99 10.28
CA SER A 85 -5.56 4.26 9.22
C SER A 85 -6.99 3.93 9.62
N PHE A 86 -7.22 3.62 10.88
CA PHE A 86 -8.55 3.37 11.40
C PHE A 86 -9.46 4.61 11.30
N CYS A 87 -8.89 5.80 11.32
CA CYS A 87 -9.61 7.07 11.23
C CYS A 87 -9.83 7.55 9.80
N VAL A 88 -9.26 6.91 8.78
CA VAL A 88 -9.36 7.34 7.37
C VAL A 88 -10.81 7.53 6.94
N GLY A 89 -11.68 6.58 7.25
CA GLY A 89 -13.09 6.64 6.87
C GLY A 89 -13.78 7.88 7.41
N PHE A 90 -13.62 8.16 8.68
CA PHE A 90 -14.23 9.32 9.34
C PHE A 90 -13.68 10.64 8.77
N ILE A 91 -12.38 10.75 8.67
CA ILE A 91 -11.72 11.99 8.22
C ILE A 91 -12.04 12.29 6.76
N SER A 92 -12.03 11.27 5.90
CA SER A 92 -12.31 11.44 4.48
C SER A 92 -13.77 11.83 4.20
N GLU A 93 -14.72 11.37 4.98
CA GLU A 93 -16.12 11.78 4.87
C GLU A 93 -16.38 13.17 5.45
N TRP A 94 -15.71 13.50 6.54
CA TRP A 94 -15.88 14.81 7.19
C TRP A 94 -15.26 15.95 6.41
N LEU A 95 -14.00 15.78 5.96
CA LEU A 95 -13.24 16.84 5.29
C LEU A 95 -13.21 16.70 3.77
N GLY A 96 -13.56 15.52 3.23
CA GLY A 96 -13.30 15.17 1.85
C GLY A 96 -11.86 14.71 1.64
N ARG A 97 -11.50 14.40 0.39
CA ARG A 97 -10.17 13.83 0.11
C ARG A 97 -9.08 14.89 0.06
N ARG A 98 -9.30 15.94 -0.73
CA ARG A 98 -8.34 17.04 -0.89
C ARG A 98 -8.06 17.78 0.42
N LYS A 99 -9.09 18.18 1.12
CA LYS A 99 -8.97 18.93 2.37
C LYS A 99 -8.37 18.07 3.48
N ALA A 100 -8.70 16.79 3.52
CA ALA A 100 -8.09 15.85 4.45
C ALA A 100 -6.57 15.70 4.22
N MET A 101 -6.13 15.59 2.96
CA MET A 101 -4.70 15.57 2.62
C MET A 101 -4.01 16.87 3.03
N LEU A 102 -4.66 18.01 2.79
CA LEU A 102 -4.10 19.32 3.15
C LEU A 102 -3.89 19.46 4.66
N ILE A 103 -4.87 19.06 5.46
CA ILE A 103 -4.79 19.12 6.92
C ILE A 103 -3.81 18.09 7.46
N ASN A 104 -3.74 16.91 6.86
CA ASN A 104 -2.79 15.86 7.25
C ASN A 104 -1.32 16.32 7.14
N ASN A 105 -1.02 17.26 6.25
CA ASN A 105 0.31 17.84 6.11
C ASN A 105 0.82 18.51 7.38
N MET A 106 -0.08 19.01 8.24
CA MET A 106 0.29 19.54 9.55
C MET A 106 0.97 18.47 10.43
N SER A 107 0.48 17.24 10.38
CA SER A 107 1.10 16.11 11.08
C SER A 107 2.52 15.84 10.56
N ALA A 108 2.73 15.92 9.26
CA ALA A 108 4.06 15.75 8.67
C ALA A 108 5.03 16.85 9.10
N PHE A 109 4.59 18.10 9.18
CA PHE A 109 5.40 19.21 9.70
C PHE A 109 5.79 18.99 11.15
N ILE A 110 4.85 18.62 11.99
CA ILE A 110 5.09 18.38 13.41
C ILE A 110 6.06 17.21 13.59
N GLY A 111 5.82 16.11 12.91
CA GLY A 111 6.67 14.92 13.00
C GLY A 111 8.08 15.15 12.48
N GLY A 112 8.21 15.78 11.32
CA GLY A 112 9.52 16.13 10.73
C GLY A 112 10.30 17.10 11.59
N SER A 113 9.65 18.10 12.16
CA SER A 113 10.27 19.08 13.06
C SER A 113 10.75 18.41 14.36
N LEU A 114 9.95 17.54 14.96
CA LEU A 114 10.34 16.81 16.17
C LEU A 114 11.54 15.92 15.92
N MET A 115 11.57 15.18 14.82
CA MET A 115 12.70 14.34 14.47
C MET A 115 13.95 15.16 14.17
N GLY A 116 13.84 16.22 13.40
CA GLY A 116 14.97 17.08 13.02
C GLY A 116 15.55 17.87 14.18
N MET A 117 14.77 18.18 15.19
CA MET A 117 15.21 18.95 16.37
C MET A 117 15.60 18.07 17.56
N SER A 118 15.44 16.76 17.45
CA SER A 118 15.68 15.83 18.56
C SER A 118 17.14 15.87 19.07
N LYS A 119 18.11 16.00 18.17
CA LYS A 119 19.53 16.11 18.54
C LYS A 119 19.82 17.46 19.20
N LEU A 120 19.29 18.54 18.66
CA LEU A 120 19.51 19.90 19.18
C LEU A 120 18.95 20.04 20.60
N CYS A 121 17.78 19.48 20.86
CA CYS A 121 17.14 19.49 22.16
C CYS A 121 17.61 18.36 23.09
N ARG A 122 18.51 17.51 22.62
CA ARG A 122 19.04 16.35 23.35
C ARG A 122 17.94 15.49 23.98
N SER A 123 16.96 15.12 23.17
CA SER A 123 15.79 14.38 23.59
C SER A 123 15.51 13.22 22.64
N PHE A 124 15.70 11.99 23.11
CA PHE A 124 15.26 10.82 22.35
C PHE A 124 13.74 10.66 22.38
N GLU A 125 13.08 11.23 23.39
CA GLU A 125 11.60 11.28 23.47
C GLU A 125 11.01 12.08 22.30
N MET A 126 11.66 13.17 21.89
CA MET A 126 11.26 13.93 20.70
C MET A 126 11.35 13.09 19.43
N MET A 127 12.38 12.28 19.28
CA MET A 127 12.53 11.37 18.16
C MET A 127 11.40 10.34 18.13
N ILE A 128 11.11 9.73 19.27
CA ILE A 128 10.05 8.73 19.38
C ILE A 128 8.68 9.35 19.09
N LEU A 129 8.39 10.51 19.67
CA LEU A 129 7.15 11.23 19.41
C LEU A 129 7.04 11.66 17.96
N GLY A 130 8.12 12.14 17.35
CA GLY A 130 8.17 12.49 15.94
C GLY A 130 7.91 11.28 15.03
N ARG A 131 8.46 10.15 15.36
CA ARG A 131 8.21 8.88 14.63
C ARG A 131 6.74 8.47 14.74
N PHE A 132 6.12 8.62 15.89
CA PHE A 132 4.70 8.34 16.07
C PHE A 132 3.83 9.26 15.22
N VAL A 133 4.09 10.56 15.25
CA VAL A 133 3.33 11.58 14.50
C VAL A 133 3.48 11.38 13.00
N ILE A 134 4.69 11.11 12.52
CA ILE A 134 4.91 10.86 11.09
C ILE A 134 4.29 9.52 10.65
N GLY A 135 4.24 8.54 11.55
CA GLY A 135 3.51 7.30 11.32
C GLY A 135 2.02 7.54 11.14
N ALA A 136 1.43 8.39 11.97
CA ALA A 136 0.05 8.80 11.83
C ALA A 136 -0.22 9.52 10.50
N TYR A 137 0.67 10.40 10.09
CA TYR A 137 0.62 11.03 8.77
C TYR A 137 0.62 9.98 7.65
N CYS A 138 1.53 9.03 7.69
CA CYS A 138 1.67 8.00 6.67
C CYS A 138 0.47 7.06 6.61
N GLY A 139 -0.12 6.74 7.76
CA GLY A 139 -1.33 5.92 7.83
C GLY A 139 -2.53 6.57 7.14
N LEU A 140 -2.74 7.87 7.37
CA LEU A 140 -3.77 8.62 6.67
C LEU A 140 -3.46 8.77 5.17
N ALA A 141 -2.22 9.06 4.82
CA ALA A 141 -1.81 9.18 3.42
C ALA A 141 -1.99 7.87 2.64
N SER A 142 -1.70 6.74 3.26
CA SER A 142 -1.87 5.42 2.61
C SER A 142 -3.31 5.07 2.29
N GLY A 143 -4.26 5.64 3.01
CA GLY A 143 -5.69 5.51 2.72
C GLY A 143 -6.22 6.56 1.77
N LEU A 144 -5.87 7.82 2.00
CA LEU A 144 -6.39 8.96 1.24
C LEU A 144 -5.88 9.00 -0.21
N THR A 145 -4.61 8.71 -0.44
CA THR A 145 -4.02 8.80 -1.78
C THR A 145 -4.62 7.81 -2.77
N PRO A 146 -4.70 6.49 -2.48
CA PRO A 146 -5.37 5.57 -3.39
C PRO A 146 -6.84 5.88 -3.59
N MET A 147 -7.52 6.33 -2.56
CA MET A 147 -8.93 6.70 -2.62
C MET A 147 -9.15 7.88 -3.56
N TYR A 148 -8.40 8.94 -3.39
CA TYR A 148 -8.49 10.13 -4.23
C TYR A 148 -8.14 9.83 -5.69
N VAL A 149 -7.03 9.15 -5.93
CA VAL A 149 -6.58 8.78 -7.27
C VAL A 149 -7.60 7.85 -7.95
N GLY A 150 -8.13 6.87 -7.23
CA GLY A 150 -9.14 5.96 -7.76
C GLY A 150 -10.45 6.66 -8.14
N GLU A 151 -10.81 7.71 -7.42
CA GLU A 151 -12.03 8.47 -7.68
C GLU A 151 -11.90 9.48 -8.84
N ILE A 152 -10.73 10.07 -9.04
CA ILE A 152 -10.51 11.06 -10.12
C ILE A 152 -10.04 10.44 -11.43
N ALA A 153 -9.52 9.21 -11.42
CA ALA A 153 -8.98 8.56 -12.60
C ALA A 153 -10.10 8.02 -13.52
N PRO A 154 -9.94 8.13 -14.85
CA PRO A 154 -10.81 7.43 -15.76
C PRO A 154 -10.66 5.90 -15.62
N THR A 155 -11.72 5.15 -15.90
CA THR A 155 -11.76 3.70 -15.71
C THR A 155 -10.61 2.96 -16.42
N SER A 156 -10.25 3.41 -17.61
CA SER A 156 -9.17 2.82 -18.42
C SER A 156 -7.78 3.02 -17.85
N LEU A 157 -7.56 4.08 -17.06
CA LEU A 157 -6.26 4.43 -16.48
C LEU A 157 -6.20 4.23 -14.96
N ARG A 158 -7.28 3.78 -14.35
CA ARG A 158 -7.40 3.69 -12.88
C ARG A 158 -6.30 2.85 -12.24
N GLY A 159 -5.99 1.70 -12.81
CA GLY A 159 -4.93 0.84 -12.31
C GLY A 159 -3.54 1.42 -12.53
N ALA A 160 -3.28 2.00 -13.70
CA ALA A 160 -2.01 2.64 -14.00
C ALA A 160 -1.75 3.83 -13.08
N LEU A 161 -2.73 4.72 -12.91
CA LEU A 161 -2.61 5.88 -12.02
C LEU A 161 -2.52 5.45 -10.54
N GLY A 162 -3.25 4.39 -10.16
CA GLY A 162 -3.15 3.82 -8.81
C GLY A 162 -1.78 3.20 -8.51
N THR A 163 -1.11 2.67 -9.51
CA THR A 163 0.27 2.13 -9.37
C THR A 163 1.27 3.25 -9.07
N LEU A 164 1.00 4.49 -9.43
CA LEU A 164 1.86 5.63 -9.09
C LEU A 164 1.98 5.85 -7.57
N HIS A 165 0.99 5.45 -6.79
CA HIS A 165 1.10 5.43 -5.33
C HIS A 165 2.28 4.55 -4.88
N GLN A 166 2.37 3.33 -5.37
CA GLN A 166 3.47 2.43 -5.06
C GLN A 166 4.80 2.92 -5.64
N LEU A 167 4.79 3.45 -6.85
CA LEU A 167 6.01 4.03 -7.45
C LEU A 167 6.57 5.17 -6.61
N ALA A 168 5.71 6.03 -6.07
CA ALA A 168 6.13 7.11 -5.18
C ALA A 168 6.70 6.56 -3.86
N ILE A 169 6.09 5.52 -3.28
CA ILE A 169 6.59 4.87 -2.07
C ILE A 169 8.01 4.33 -2.30
N VAL A 170 8.21 3.55 -3.35
CA VAL A 170 9.53 2.93 -3.62
C VAL A 170 10.58 3.96 -4.03
N THR A 171 10.18 5.02 -4.70
CA THR A 171 11.05 6.16 -5.00
C THR A 171 11.50 6.85 -3.72
N GLY A 172 10.60 7.05 -2.79
CA GLY A 172 10.90 7.60 -1.46
C GLY A 172 11.88 6.73 -0.68
N ILE A 173 11.70 5.41 -0.70
CA ILE A 173 12.63 4.46 -0.08
C ILE A 173 14.03 4.58 -0.71
N LEU A 174 14.12 4.61 -2.03
CA LEU A 174 15.40 4.73 -2.74
C LEU A 174 16.10 6.05 -2.43
N ILE A 175 15.38 7.16 -2.44
CA ILE A 175 15.93 8.48 -2.08
C ILE A 175 16.46 8.46 -0.64
N ALA A 176 15.72 7.87 0.30
CA ALA A 176 16.15 7.73 1.68
C ALA A 176 17.42 6.88 1.81
N GLN A 177 17.52 5.79 1.07
CA GLN A 177 18.68 4.92 1.06
C GLN A 177 19.93 5.65 0.53
N ILE A 178 19.77 6.41 -0.56
CA ILE A 178 20.87 7.16 -1.17
C ILE A 178 21.33 8.30 -0.26
N LEU A 179 20.40 9.11 0.23
CA LEU A 179 20.71 10.24 1.11
C LEU A 179 21.23 9.79 2.48
N GLY A 180 20.88 8.58 2.91
CA GLY A 180 21.36 7.97 4.14
C GLY A 180 22.78 7.44 4.07
N LEU A 181 23.46 7.51 2.92
CA LEU A 181 24.87 7.15 2.82
C LEU A 181 25.71 8.06 3.72
N GLU A 182 26.73 7.48 4.35
CA GLU A 182 27.61 8.18 5.27
C GLU A 182 28.33 9.38 4.63
N SER A 183 28.63 9.30 3.33
CA SER A 183 29.22 10.38 2.56
C SER A 183 28.26 11.53 2.23
N LEU A 184 26.95 11.34 2.38
CA LEU A 184 25.93 12.36 2.14
C LEU A 184 25.35 12.89 3.46
N LEU A 185 24.13 12.47 3.82
CA LEU A 185 23.44 12.97 5.01
C LEU A 185 23.45 11.96 6.19
N GLY A 186 23.97 10.77 6.00
CA GLY A 186 24.06 9.75 7.04
C GLY A 186 25.25 9.90 7.99
N SER A 187 25.75 11.11 8.20
CA SER A 187 26.86 11.43 9.10
C SER A 187 26.38 11.89 10.48
N GLU A 188 27.29 11.92 11.44
CA GLU A 188 26.98 12.34 12.82
C GLU A 188 26.37 13.75 12.92
N HIS A 189 26.77 14.67 12.04
CA HIS A 189 26.27 16.05 12.05
C HIS A 189 25.00 16.24 11.21
N LEU A 190 24.77 15.41 10.21
CA LEU A 190 23.73 15.64 9.19
C LEU A 190 22.52 14.71 9.32
N TRP A 191 22.53 13.73 10.21
CA TRP A 191 21.39 12.84 10.36
C TRP A 191 20.09 13.54 10.80
N PRO A 192 20.11 14.65 11.61
CA PRO A 192 18.88 15.38 11.87
C PRO A 192 18.28 16.02 10.62
N VAL A 193 19.14 16.51 9.73
CA VAL A 193 18.69 17.04 8.41
C VAL A 193 18.08 15.92 7.57
N LEU A 194 18.69 14.74 7.56
CA LEU A 194 18.16 13.58 6.85
C LEU A 194 16.72 13.25 7.28
N LEU A 195 16.47 13.19 8.57
CA LEU A 195 15.12 12.92 9.09
C LEU A 195 14.16 14.09 8.88
N GLY A 196 14.66 15.32 8.97
CA GLY A 196 13.86 16.52 8.76
C GLY A 196 13.45 16.78 7.32
N LEU A 197 14.13 16.17 6.34
CA LEU A 197 13.81 16.33 4.92
C LEU A 197 12.43 15.78 4.54
N THR A 198 11.80 15.02 5.39
CA THR A 198 10.41 14.58 5.20
C THR A 198 9.43 15.76 5.00
N VAL A 199 9.79 16.94 5.47
CA VAL A 199 8.98 18.16 5.33
C VAL A 199 8.95 18.68 3.89
N VAL A 200 9.97 18.40 3.07
CA VAL A 200 10.10 18.97 1.71
C VAL A 200 8.95 18.54 0.78
N PRO A 201 8.63 17.24 0.62
CA PRO A 201 7.47 16.85 -0.18
C PRO A 201 6.16 17.41 0.37
N THR A 202 6.07 17.54 1.68
CA THR A 202 4.90 18.06 2.38
C THR A 202 4.64 19.53 2.02
N VAL A 203 5.68 20.36 2.01
CA VAL A 203 5.59 21.77 1.58
C VAL A 203 5.11 21.85 0.14
N LEU A 204 5.67 21.04 -0.75
CA LEU A 204 5.29 21.02 -2.15
C LEU A 204 3.83 20.59 -2.33
N GLN A 205 3.37 19.60 -1.61
CA GLN A 205 1.99 19.14 -1.64
C GLN A 205 1.05 20.25 -1.13
N MET A 206 1.39 20.93 -0.05
CA MET A 206 0.61 22.06 0.46
C MET A 206 0.44 23.18 -0.55
N GLY A 207 1.48 23.49 -1.32
CA GLY A 207 1.43 24.51 -2.35
C GLY A 207 0.60 24.13 -3.56
N LEU A 208 0.56 22.85 -3.92
CA LEU A 208 -0.12 22.35 -5.12
C LEU A 208 -1.57 21.91 -4.89
N LEU A 209 -1.92 21.43 -3.70
CA LEU A 209 -3.28 20.93 -3.41
C LEU A 209 -4.40 21.92 -3.68
N PRO A 210 -4.27 23.24 -3.37
CA PRO A 210 -5.33 24.20 -3.67
C PRO A 210 -5.68 24.30 -5.16
N PHE A 211 -4.77 23.94 -6.06
CA PHE A 211 -4.99 23.94 -7.50
C PHE A 211 -5.63 22.67 -8.03
N CYS A 212 -5.73 21.64 -7.19
CA CYS A 212 -6.33 20.37 -7.54
C CYS A 212 -7.83 20.39 -7.23
N PRO A 213 -8.69 19.79 -8.08
CA PRO A 213 -10.11 19.67 -7.77
C PRO A 213 -10.34 18.61 -6.69
N GLU A 214 -11.39 18.78 -5.90
CA GLU A 214 -11.88 17.72 -5.01
C GLU A 214 -12.44 16.58 -5.85
N SER A 215 -12.52 15.38 -5.28
CA SER A 215 -13.13 14.23 -5.94
C SER A 215 -14.56 14.55 -6.38
N PRO A 216 -14.86 14.54 -7.70
CA PRO A 216 -16.21 14.80 -8.16
C PRO A 216 -17.23 13.78 -7.64
N ARG A 217 -16.83 12.53 -7.47
CA ARG A 217 -17.70 11.49 -6.89
C ARG A 217 -18.07 11.82 -5.45
N PHE A 218 -17.13 12.27 -4.65
CA PHE A 218 -17.41 12.72 -3.30
C PHE A 218 -18.35 13.93 -3.27
N LEU A 219 -18.07 14.93 -4.09
CA LEU A 219 -18.88 16.14 -4.15
C LEU A 219 -20.32 15.87 -4.55
N TYR A 220 -20.53 15.02 -5.54
CA TYR A 220 -21.86 14.68 -6.03
C TYR A 220 -22.61 13.73 -5.11
N ILE A 221 -22.00 12.61 -4.77
CA ILE A 221 -22.65 11.50 -4.08
C ILE A 221 -22.81 11.79 -2.59
N VAL A 222 -21.77 12.29 -1.93
CA VAL A 222 -21.78 12.51 -0.47
C VAL A 222 -22.27 13.90 -0.11
N ARG A 223 -21.80 14.93 -0.80
CA ARG A 223 -22.11 16.35 -0.49
C ARG A 223 -23.27 16.92 -1.29
N SER A 224 -23.77 16.20 -2.27
CA SER A 224 -24.89 16.64 -3.14
C SER A 224 -24.62 17.96 -3.86
N GLN A 225 -23.37 18.27 -4.14
CA GLN A 225 -22.93 19.50 -4.82
C GLN A 225 -22.72 19.22 -6.31
N GLU A 226 -23.82 19.12 -7.08
CA GLU A 226 -23.78 18.77 -8.50
C GLU A 226 -22.97 19.77 -9.33
N HIS A 227 -23.11 21.07 -9.07
CA HIS A 227 -22.41 22.11 -9.83
C HIS A 227 -20.88 21.99 -9.65
N HIS A 228 -20.41 21.82 -8.44
CA HIS A 228 -18.97 21.66 -8.15
C HIS A 228 -18.42 20.34 -8.70
N ALA A 229 -19.18 19.25 -8.61
CA ALA A 229 -18.82 17.96 -9.19
C ALA A 229 -18.69 18.05 -10.71
N LYS A 230 -19.62 18.72 -11.37
CA LYS A 230 -19.63 18.94 -12.82
C LYS A 230 -18.44 19.78 -13.27
N SER A 231 -18.13 20.86 -12.55
CA SER A 231 -16.95 21.70 -12.80
C SER A 231 -15.65 20.89 -12.64
N GLY A 232 -15.53 20.10 -11.58
CA GLY A 232 -14.39 19.23 -11.34
C GLY A 232 -14.20 18.19 -12.45
N LEU A 233 -15.27 17.55 -12.89
CA LEU A 233 -15.24 16.59 -14.01
C LEU A 233 -14.77 17.23 -15.32
N ARG A 234 -15.24 18.43 -15.62
CA ARG A 234 -14.80 19.17 -16.81
C ARG A 234 -13.33 19.50 -16.77
N ARG A 235 -12.82 19.88 -15.62
CA ARG A 235 -11.39 20.16 -15.42
C ARG A 235 -10.53 18.89 -15.54
N LEU A 236 -10.98 17.78 -14.97
CA LEU A 236 -10.24 16.50 -14.98
C LEU A 236 -10.25 15.82 -16.34
N THR A 237 -11.39 15.84 -17.04
CA THR A 237 -11.54 15.16 -18.33
C THR A 237 -11.22 16.03 -19.53
N GLY A 238 -11.27 17.35 -19.39
CA GLY A 238 -11.15 18.31 -20.50
C GLY A 238 -12.36 18.33 -21.44
N ARG A 239 -13.43 17.59 -21.14
CA ARG A 239 -14.66 17.54 -21.92
C ARG A 239 -15.68 18.51 -21.36
N GLN A 240 -16.41 19.20 -22.25
CA GLN A 240 -17.52 20.07 -21.83
C GLN A 240 -18.77 19.25 -21.45
N GLU A 241 -19.01 18.16 -22.14
CA GLU A 241 -20.12 17.26 -21.83
C GLU A 241 -19.65 16.10 -20.95
N VAL A 242 -20.15 16.06 -19.72
CA VAL A 242 -19.85 15.05 -18.71
C VAL A 242 -21.13 14.31 -18.27
N GLY A 243 -22.16 14.36 -19.11
CA GLY A 243 -23.48 13.77 -18.82
C GLY A 243 -23.43 12.27 -18.53
N ASP A 244 -22.61 11.53 -19.24
CA ASP A 244 -22.44 10.08 -19.04
C ASP A 244 -21.88 9.77 -17.66
N MET A 245 -20.87 10.51 -17.24
CA MET A 245 -20.22 10.36 -15.92
C MET A 245 -21.16 10.78 -14.80
N LEU A 246 -21.93 11.86 -15.01
CA LEU A 246 -22.94 12.29 -14.05
C LEU A 246 -24.09 11.28 -13.93
N ALA A 247 -24.50 10.65 -15.02
CA ALA A 247 -25.52 9.59 -15.00
C ALA A 247 -25.05 8.39 -14.18
N GLU A 248 -23.79 7.97 -14.33
CA GLU A 248 -23.19 6.89 -13.54
C GLU A 248 -23.15 7.25 -12.04
N MET A 249 -22.72 8.45 -11.71
CA MET A 249 -22.68 8.93 -10.32
C MET A 249 -24.08 9.09 -9.72
N LYS A 250 -25.04 9.52 -10.51
CA LYS A 250 -26.44 9.62 -10.08
C LYS A 250 -27.03 8.25 -9.72
N GLU A 251 -26.73 7.24 -10.51
CA GLU A 251 -27.15 5.86 -10.24
C GLU A 251 -26.49 5.33 -8.96
N GLU A 252 -25.18 5.57 -8.78
CA GLU A 252 -24.46 5.19 -7.58
C GLU A 252 -25.04 5.89 -6.34
N LYS A 253 -25.34 7.19 -6.44
CA LYS A 253 -25.99 7.95 -5.36
C LYS A 253 -27.36 7.38 -5.00
N ARG A 254 -28.18 7.04 -6.00
CA ARG A 254 -29.50 6.45 -5.80
C ARG A 254 -29.39 5.14 -5.02
N ARG A 255 -28.43 4.29 -5.37
CA ARG A 255 -28.18 3.03 -4.65
C ARG A 255 -27.73 3.27 -3.22
N MET A 256 -26.85 4.24 -3.01
CA MET A 256 -26.34 4.58 -1.68
C MET A 256 -27.45 5.14 -0.78
N ASP A 257 -28.37 5.97 -1.32
CA ASP A 257 -29.50 6.51 -0.57
C ASP A 257 -30.53 5.44 -0.19
N MET A 258 -30.61 4.35 -0.96
CA MET A 258 -31.47 3.20 -0.64
C MET A 258 -30.86 2.27 0.41
N GLU A 259 -29.55 2.33 0.59
CA GLU A 259 -28.82 1.52 1.58
C GLU A 259 -28.60 2.33 2.85
N ARG A 260 -28.51 1.62 4.00
CA ARG A 260 -28.09 2.26 5.26
C ARG A 260 -26.64 2.72 5.16
N LYS A 261 -26.30 3.80 5.90
CA LYS A 261 -24.93 4.25 6.04
C LYS A 261 -24.03 3.09 6.48
N VAL A 262 -22.99 2.80 5.68
CA VAL A 262 -22.12 1.66 5.91
C VAL A 262 -21.04 2.04 6.93
N SER A 263 -21.12 1.41 8.11
CA SER A 263 -20.09 1.49 9.14
C SER A 263 -19.14 0.28 9.04
N ILE A 264 -18.02 0.33 9.75
CA ILE A 264 -17.07 -0.79 9.78
C ILE A 264 -17.71 -2.10 10.22
N PRO A 265 -18.52 -2.16 11.31
CA PRO A 265 -19.21 -3.40 11.66
C PRO A 265 -20.15 -3.94 10.58
N GLU A 266 -20.78 -3.07 9.81
CA GLU A 266 -21.68 -3.49 8.72
C GLU A 266 -20.96 -4.13 7.54
N LEU A 267 -19.71 -3.77 7.28
CA LEU A 267 -18.89 -4.44 6.27
C LEU A 267 -18.75 -5.94 6.54
N PHE A 268 -18.67 -6.31 7.81
CA PHE A 268 -18.53 -7.71 8.22
C PHE A 268 -19.86 -8.42 8.41
N ARG A 269 -20.91 -7.71 8.77
CA ARG A 269 -22.26 -8.27 9.02
C ARG A 269 -23.08 -8.42 7.74
N SER A 270 -22.95 -7.48 6.81
CA SER A 270 -23.70 -7.51 5.56
C SER A 270 -23.17 -8.62 4.64
N PRO A 271 -24.03 -9.54 4.17
CA PRO A 271 -23.62 -10.53 3.17
C PRO A 271 -23.10 -9.89 1.87
N LEU A 272 -23.57 -8.68 1.56
CA LEU A 272 -23.20 -7.92 0.36
C LEU A 272 -21.71 -7.53 0.36
N TYR A 273 -21.17 -7.13 1.51
CA TYR A 273 -19.81 -6.60 1.63
C TYR A 273 -18.80 -7.57 2.25
N ARG A 274 -19.29 -8.62 2.91
CA ARG A 274 -18.43 -9.56 3.66
C ARG A 274 -17.32 -10.16 2.80
N GLN A 275 -17.66 -10.65 1.61
CA GLN A 275 -16.68 -11.26 0.72
C GLN A 275 -15.65 -10.24 0.23
N SER A 276 -16.10 -9.05 -0.15
CA SER A 276 -15.23 -7.98 -0.62
C SER A 276 -14.26 -7.51 0.44
N ILE A 277 -14.69 -7.37 1.69
CA ILE A 277 -13.81 -6.92 2.78
C ILE A 277 -12.80 -8.01 3.17
N ILE A 278 -13.19 -9.27 3.14
CA ILE A 278 -12.26 -10.39 3.38
C ILE A 278 -11.19 -10.43 2.29
N ILE A 279 -11.55 -10.26 1.03
CA ILE A 279 -10.60 -10.17 -0.09
C ILE A 279 -9.64 -9.00 0.13
N SER A 280 -10.14 -7.84 0.50
CA SER A 280 -9.33 -6.65 0.75
C SER A 280 -8.32 -6.85 1.88
N ILE A 281 -8.76 -7.43 2.99
CA ILE A 281 -7.90 -7.74 4.14
C ILE A 281 -6.80 -8.72 3.72
N LEU A 282 -7.15 -9.80 3.02
CA LEU A 282 -6.17 -10.81 2.63
C LEU A 282 -5.19 -10.31 1.58
N LEU A 283 -5.60 -9.42 0.68
CA LEU A 283 -4.67 -8.77 -0.24
C LEU A 283 -3.67 -7.86 0.48
N GLN A 284 -4.13 -7.09 1.46
CA GLN A 284 -3.23 -6.27 2.28
C GLN A 284 -2.28 -7.12 3.11
N LEU A 285 -2.76 -8.21 3.68
CA LEU A 285 -1.91 -9.17 4.39
C LEU A 285 -0.92 -9.86 3.44
N SER A 286 -1.31 -10.17 2.21
CA SER A 286 -0.41 -10.76 1.22
C SER A 286 0.75 -9.85 0.87
N GLN A 287 0.53 -8.55 0.86
CA GLN A 287 1.59 -7.58 0.65
C GLN A 287 2.61 -7.59 1.80
N GLN A 288 2.16 -7.53 3.03
CA GLN A 288 3.04 -7.37 4.18
C GLN A 288 3.61 -8.70 4.70
N LEU A 289 2.79 -9.74 4.74
CA LEU A 289 3.22 -11.07 5.20
C LEU A 289 4.01 -11.85 4.14
N SER A 290 4.20 -11.29 2.96
CA SER A 290 5.11 -11.84 1.95
C SER A 290 6.57 -11.86 2.41
N GLY A 291 6.91 -11.00 3.37
CA GLY A 291 8.27 -10.87 3.87
C GLY A 291 9.08 -9.74 3.24
N VAL A 292 8.49 -8.95 2.34
CA VAL A 292 9.20 -7.85 1.68
C VAL A 292 9.69 -6.79 2.66
N ASN A 293 8.94 -6.51 3.72
CA ASN A 293 9.37 -5.57 4.75
C ASN A 293 10.55 -6.08 5.56
N ALA A 294 10.69 -7.38 5.71
CA ALA A 294 11.89 -7.97 6.29
C ALA A 294 13.12 -7.59 5.47
N ILE A 295 13.02 -7.60 4.15
CA ILE A 295 14.11 -7.16 3.27
C ILE A 295 14.37 -5.67 3.44
N PHE A 296 13.35 -4.81 3.45
CA PHE A 296 13.55 -3.37 3.56
C PHE A 296 14.12 -2.92 4.91
N TYR A 297 13.72 -3.56 6.00
CA TYR A 297 14.21 -3.21 7.34
C TYR A 297 15.55 -3.82 7.67
N TYR A 298 15.86 -4.98 7.12
CA TYR A 298 17.04 -5.78 7.49
C TYR A 298 17.91 -6.17 6.29
N SER A 299 17.76 -5.50 5.16
CA SER A 299 18.44 -5.86 3.91
C SER A 299 19.94 -5.92 4.04
N THR A 300 20.56 -4.94 4.68
CA THR A 300 22.02 -4.92 4.90
C THR A 300 22.46 -6.13 5.72
N SER A 301 21.75 -6.46 6.78
CA SER A 301 22.03 -7.65 7.60
C SER A 301 21.84 -8.95 6.82
N ILE A 302 20.79 -9.04 6.01
CA ILE A 302 20.52 -10.20 5.16
C ILE A 302 21.64 -10.39 4.13
N PHE A 303 22.08 -9.33 3.46
CA PHE A 303 23.19 -9.38 2.51
C PHE A 303 24.51 -9.74 3.17
N MET A 304 24.78 -9.24 4.39
CA MET A 304 25.95 -9.65 5.16
C MET A 304 25.95 -11.15 5.46
N LYS A 305 24.84 -11.70 5.93
CA LYS A 305 24.71 -13.15 6.20
C LYS A 305 24.79 -13.97 4.92
N ALA A 306 24.37 -13.42 3.79
CA ALA A 306 24.49 -14.05 2.48
C ALA A 306 25.92 -14.02 1.92
N GLY A 307 26.88 -13.38 2.59
CA GLY A 307 28.27 -13.32 2.15
C GLY A 307 28.59 -12.28 1.11
N VAL A 308 27.71 -11.28 0.91
CA VAL A 308 27.93 -10.18 -0.05
C VAL A 308 29.01 -9.23 0.47
N GLN A 309 29.98 -8.87 -0.37
CA GLN A 309 31.13 -8.02 0.02
C GLN A 309 30.75 -6.57 0.34
N SER A 310 29.75 -6.01 -0.34
CA SER A 310 29.31 -4.63 -0.15
C SER A 310 27.81 -4.58 0.12
N PRO A 311 27.35 -4.90 1.36
CA PRO A 311 25.93 -5.03 1.66
C PRO A 311 25.13 -3.74 1.45
N VAL A 312 25.71 -2.58 1.73
CA VAL A 312 25.04 -1.28 1.59
C VAL A 312 24.69 -0.99 0.13
N TYR A 313 25.63 -1.24 -0.78
CA TYR A 313 25.37 -1.05 -2.22
C TYR A 313 24.39 -2.08 -2.76
N ALA A 314 24.39 -3.31 -2.27
CA ALA A 314 23.40 -4.31 -2.61
C ALA A 314 21.98 -3.88 -2.17
N THR A 315 21.87 -3.25 -1.00
CA THR A 315 20.60 -2.67 -0.52
C THR A 315 20.09 -1.58 -1.45
N ILE A 316 20.95 -0.69 -1.91
CA ILE A 316 20.61 0.34 -2.89
C ILE A 316 20.22 -0.31 -4.23
N GLY A 317 20.93 -1.35 -4.66
CA GLY A 317 20.59 -2.13 -5.83
C GLY A 317 19.19 -2.75 -5.75
N ALA A 318 18.80 -3.28 -4.59
CA ALA A 318 17.45 -3.76 -4.35
C ALA A 318 16.41 -2.63 -4.48
N GLY A 319 16.72 -1.44 -3.98
CA GLY A 319 15.88 -0.25 -4.14
C GLY A 319 15.70 0.16 -5.60
N VAL A 320 16.75 0.08 -6.41
CA VAL A 320 16.69 0.37 -7.86
C VAL A 320 15.82 -0.67 -8.58
N VAL A 321 15.99 -1.95 -8.27
CA VAL A 321 15.14 -3.03 -8.80
C VAL A 321 13.68 -2.80 -8.43
N ASN A 322 13.42 -2.39 -7.20
CA ASN A 322 12.10 -2.04 -6.69
C ASN A 322 11.43 -0.98 -7.58
N CYS A 323 12.11 0.13 -7.83
CA CYS A 323 11.59 1.21 -8.69
C CYS A 323 11.39 0.76 -10.14
N ALA A 324 12.34 0.05 -10.72
CA ALA A 324 12.29 -0.39 -12.12
C ALA A 324 11.09 -1.32 -12.36
N PHE A 325 10.86 -2.29 -11.49
CA PHE A 325 9.76 -3.24 -11.65
C PHE A 325 8.40 -2.66 -11.27
N THR A 326 8.35 -1.61 -10.45
CA THR A 326 7.12 -0.85 -10.26
C THR A 326 6.71 -0.13 -11.55
N VAL A 327 7.66 0.43 -12.28
CA VAL A 327 7.42 1.01 -13.61
C VAL A 327 6.92 -0.05 -14.60
N VAL A 328 7.50 -1.25 -14.58
CA VAL A 328 7.01 -2.38 -15.39
C VAL A 328 5.56 -2.71 -15.06
N SER A 329 5.20 -2.76 -13.78
CA SER A 329 3.84 -2.99 -13.33
C SER A 329 2.87 -1.90 -13.79
N LEU A 330 3.32 -0.64 -13.80
CA LEU A 330 2.55 0.50 -14.29
C LEU A 330 2.01 0.26 -15.72
N PHE A 331 2.84 -0.30 -16.59
CA PHE A 331 2.46 -0.59 -17.98
C PHE A 331 1.66 -1.90 -18.11
N LEU A 332 1.89 -2.88 -17.23
CA LEU A 332 1.27 -4.20 -17.34
C LEU A 332 -0.11 -4.29 -16.71
N VAL A 333 -0.42 -3.47 -15.70
CA VAL A 333 -1.64 -3.61 -14.91
C VAL A 333 -2.92 -3.45 -15.72
N GLU A 334 -2.93 -2.58 -16.72
CA GLU A 334 -4.08 -2.37 -17.59
C GLU A 334 -4.15 -3.39 -18.75
N ARG A 335 -3.04 -4.04 -19.07
CA ARG A 335 -2.98 -5.04 -20.15
C ARG A 335 -3.31 -6.44 -19.67
N ILE A 336 -2.73 -6.85 -18.54
CA ILE A 336 -2.84 -8.21 -18.00
C ILE A 336 -3.97 -8.30 -16.98
N GLY A 337 -4.26 -7.20 -16.25
CA GLY A 337 -5.27 -7.16 -15.20
C GLY A 337 -4.67 -7.36 -13.82
N ARG A 338 -5.50 -7.19 -12.80
CA ARG A 338 -5.06 -7.17 -11.40
C ARG A 338 -4.83 -8.58 -10.85
N ARG A 339 -5.77 -9.47 -11.10
CA ARG A 339 -5.73 -10.85 -10.59
C ARG A 339 -4.52 -11.61 -11.12
N THR A 340 -4.30 -11.58 -12.41
CA THR A 340 -3.20 -12.30 -13.06
C THR A 340 -1.84 -11.75 -12.62
N LEU A 341 -1.67 -10.43 -12.56
CA LEU A 341 -0.42 -9.84 -12.09
C LEU A 341 -0.13 -10.16 -10.61
N HIS A 342 -1.15 -10.12 -9.78
CA HIS A 342 -1.00 -10.45 -8.36
C HIS A 342 -0.58 -11.91 -8.18
N MET A 343 -1.18 -12.82 -8.91
CA MET A 343 -0.82 -14.24 -8.92
C MET A 343 0.60 -14.47 -9.42
N LEU A 344 0.98 -13.79 -10.50
CA LEU A 344 2.33 -13.87 -11.06
C LEU A 344 3.38 -13.39 -10.05
N GLY A 345 3.11 -12.27 -9.40
CA GLY A 345 3.97 -11.73 -8.35
C GLY A 345 4.12 -12.67 -7.16
N LEU A 346 3.02 -13.18 -6.62
CA LEU A 346 3.03 -14.12 -5.50
C LEU A 346 3.76 -15.42 -5.84
N GLY A 347 3.51 -15.98 -7.01
CA GLY A 347 4.18 -17.20 -7.47
C GLY A 347 5.68 -17.01 -7.65
N GLY A 348 6.09 -15.92 -8.29
CA GLY A 348 7.50 -15.57 -8.46
C GLY A 348 8.22 -15.33 -7.14
N MET A 349 7.59 -14.64 -6.19
CA MET A 349 8.13 -14.44 -4.85
C MET A 349 8.29 -15.77 -4.10
N CYS A 350 7.33 -16.68 -4.22
CA CYS A 350 7.39 -17.99 -3.60
C CYS A 350 8.60 -18.78 -4.10
N ILE A 351 8.81 -18.81 -5.41
CA ILE A 351 9.97 -19.48 -6.03
C ILE A 351 11.28 -18.84 -5.56
N CYS A 352 11.36 -17.50 -5.56
CA CYS A 352 12.55 -16.79 -5.09
C CYS A 352 12.84 -17.04 -3.61
N ALA A 353 11.81 -17.12 -2.76
CA ALA A 353 11.96 -17.44 -1.35
C ALA A 353 12.51 -18.86 -1.14
N ILE A 354 12.06 -19.83 -1.93
CA ILE A 354 12.58 -21.21 -1.91
C ILE A 354 14.04 -21.23 -2.35
N ILE A 355 14.39 -20.55 -3.44
CA ILE A 355 15.77 -20.46 -3.93
C ILE A 355 16.67 -19.80 -2.89
N MET A 356 16.21 -18.74 -2.24
CA MET A 356 16.95 -18.04 -1.19
C MET A 356 17.21 -18.95 0.01
N THR A 357 16.21 -19.74 0.43
CA THR A 357 16.35 -20.72 1.50
C THR A 357 17.40 -21.76 1.17
N MET A 358 17.37 -22.31 -0.04
CA MET A 358 18.37 -23.27 -0.50
C MET A 358 19.77 -22.67 -0.55
N ALA A 359 19.90 -21.45 -1.08
CA ALA A 359 21.19 -20.79 -1.19
C ALA A 359 21.79 -20.47 0.19
N LEU A 360 21.00 -20.01 1.15
CA LEU A 360 21.46 -19.73 2.51
C LEU A 360 21.83 -21.02 3.26
N ALA A 361 21.09 -22.11 3.06
CA ALA A 361 21.38 -23.40 3.69
C ALA A 361 22.67 -24.02 3.16
N LEU A 362 23.01 -23.79 1.90
CA LEU A 362 24.20 -24.34 1.23
C LEU A 362 25.40 -23.39 1.22
N LEU A 363 25.29 -22.20 1.80
CA LEU A 363 26.31 -21.16 1.74
C LEU A 363 27.65 -21.61 2.30
N ASP A 364 27.67 -22.34 3.41
CA ASP A 364 28.89 -22.84 4.05
C ASP A 364 29.58 -23.90 3.21
N SER A 365 28.82 -24.71 2.47
CA SER A 365 29.35 -25.79 1.65
C SER A 365 29.77 -25.33 0.25
N VAL A 366 29.10 -24.31 -0.30
CA VAL A 366 29.33 -23.79 -1.65
C VAL A 366 29.41 -22.27 -1.58
N PRO A 367 30.60 -21.65 -1.56
CA PRO A 367 30.75 -20.20 -1.35
C PRO A 367 30.10 -19.33 -2.41
N TRP A 368 29.99 -19.77 -3.68
CA TRP A 368 29.36 -19.01 -4.74
C TRP A 368 27.83 -18.90 -4.60
N MET A 369 27.23 -19.59 -3.63
CA MET A 369 25.80 -19.42 -3.30
C MET A 369 25.46 -18.01 -2.79
N SER A 370 26.45 -17.21 -2.38
CA SER A 370 26.21 -15.78 -2.08
C SER A 370 25.64 -15.02 -3.26
N TYR A 371 26.09 -15.29 -4.48
CA TYR A 371 25.56 -14.68 -5.71
C TYR A 371 24.13 -15.14 -5.99
N ILE A 372 23.84 -16.42 -5.76
CA ILE A 372 22.47 -16.96 -5.93
C ILE A 372 21.52 -16.33 -4.90
N SER A 373 21.94 -16.18 -3.65
CA SER A 373 21.15 -15.48 -2.62
C SER A 373 20.84 -14.05 -3.02
N MET A 374 21.84 -13.31 -3.53
CA MET A 374 21.65 -11.94 -3.98
C MET A 374 20.67 -11.85 -5.14
N LEU A 375 20.81 -12.71 -6.14
CA LEU A 375 19.89 -12.77 -7.27
C LEU A 375 18.48 -13.16 -6.85
N ALA A 376 18.34 -14.07 -5.88
CA ALA A 376 17.04 -14.46 -5.34
C ALA A 376 16.36 -13.30 -4.61
N ILE A 377 17.10 -12.50 -3.85
CA ILE A 377 16.57 -11.29 -3.19
C ILE A 377 16.11 -10.27 -4.23
N PHE A 378 16.90 -10.01 -5.26
CA PHE A 378 16.52 -9.09 -6.32
C PHE A 378 15.30 -9.58 -7.10
N GLY A 379 15.22 -10.86 -7.39
CA GLY A 379 14.04 -11.48 -8.00
C GLY A 379 12.80 -11.40 -7.11
N PHE A 380 12.97 -11.62 -5.83
CA PHE A 380 11.89 -11.50 -4.83
C PHE A 380 11.30 -10.09 -4.81
N VAL A 381 12.15 -9.08 -4.76
CA VAL A 381 11.75 -7.67 -4.81
C VAL A 381 11.09 -7.34 -6.15
N ALA A 382 11.64 -7.82 -7.26
CA ALA A 382 11.09 -7.59 -8.59
C ALA A 382 9.67 -8.15 -8.74
N PHE A 383 9.45 -9.40 -8.33
CA PHE A 383 8.12 -10.01 -8.38
C PHE A 383 7.13 -9.36 -7.39
N PHE A 384 7.61 -8.90 -6.25
CA PHE A 384 6.78 -8.13 -5.34
C PHE A 384 6.21 -6.89 -6.02
N GLU A 385 7.03 -6.13 -6.74
CA GLU A 385 6.59 -4.89 -7.38
C GLU A 385 5.75 -5.14 -8.63
N VAL A 386 5.86 -6.31 -9.24
CA VAL A 386 4.99 -6.67 -10.37
C VAL A 386 3.53 -6.84 -9.93
N GLY A 387 3.29 -7.42 -8.79
CA GLY A 387 1.94 -7.72 -8.31
C GLY A 387 1.62 -7.24 -6.90
N PRO A 388 2.11 -7.92 -5.84
CA PRO A 388 1.67 -7.65 -4.46
C PRO A 388 2.00 -6.26 -3.93
N GLY A 389 2.95 -5.55 -4.53
CA GLY A 389 3.31 -4.19 -4.14
C GLY A 389 2.21 -3.17 -4.45
N PRO A 390 1.95 -2.88 -5.73
CA PRO A 390 1.02 -1.83 -6.09
C PRO A 390 -0.45 -2.22 -6.00
N ILE A 391 -0.81 -3.44 -6.36
CA ILE A 391 -2.20 -3.86 -6.54
C ILE A 391 -3.06 -3.73 -5.28
N PRO A 392 -2.65 -4.19 -4.08
CA PRO A 392 -3.51 -4.08 -2.91
C PRO A 392 -3.94 -2.66 -2.56
N TRP A 393 -3.11 -1.67 -2.82
CA TRP A 393 -3.41 -0.29 -2.49
C TRP A 393 -4.60 0.28 -3.25
N PHE A 394 -4.66 0.09 -4.57
CA PHE A 394 -5.75 0.62 -5.38
C PHE A 394 -6.91 -0.37 -5.55
N PHE A 395 -6.66 -1.65 -5.39
CA PHE A 395 -7.67 -2.70 -5.60
C PHE A 395 -8.82 -2.60 -4.62
N VAL A 396 -8.54 -2.25 -3.36
CA VAL A 396 -9.56 -2.03 -2.34
C VAL A 396 -10.50 -0.90 -2.76
N ALA A 397 -9.94 0.21 -3.27
CA ALA A 397 -10.75 1.31 -3.80
C ALA A 397 -11.61 0.89 -4.99
N GLU A 398 -11.12 -0.04 -5.82
CA GLU A 398 -11.87 -0.57 -6.96
C GLU A 398 -13.01 -1.52 -6.57
N LEU A 399 -12.85 -2.27 -5.47
CA LEU A 399 -13.85 -3.27 -5.05
C LEU A 399 -15.12 -2.67 -4.45
N PHE A 400 -15.04 -1.45 -3.94
CA PHE A 400 -16.15 -0.83 -3.22
C PHE A 400 -16.66 0.40 -3.93
N SER A 401 -17.98 0.57 -3.90
CA SER A 401 -18.65 1.80 -4.32
C SER A 401 -18.42 2.92 -3.28
N GLN A 402 -18.92 4.12 -3.58
CA GLN A 402 -18.67 5.32 -2.76
C GLN A 402 -19.12 5.18 -1.30
N GLY A 403 -20.23 4.51 -1.04
CA GLY A 403 -20.78 4.36 0.31
C GLY A 403 -19.84 3.59 1.26
N PRO A 404 -19.48 2.34 0.94
CA PRO A 404 -18.64 1.52 1.80
C PRO A 404 -17.13 1.81 1.67
N ARG A 405 -16.68 2.53 0.63
CA ARG A 405 -15.25 2.71 0.34
C ARG A 405 -14.44 3.30 1.50
N PRO A 406 -14.87 4.39 2.17
CA PRO A 406 -14.07 4.95 3.26
C PRO A 406 -13.85 3.96 4.41
N ALA A 407 -14.89 3.25 4.81
CA ALA A 407 -14.80 2.22 5.86
C ALA A 407 -13.91 1.05 5.44
N ALA A 408 -14.01 0.62 4.17
CA ALA A 408 -13.17 -0.44 3.60
C ALA A 408 -11.70 -0.04 3.55
N MET A 409 -11.40 1.19 3.16
CA MET A 409 -10.03 1.72 3.16
C MET A 409 -9.44 1.77 4.57
N ALA A 410 -10.25 2.13 5.56
CA ALA A 410 -9.82 2.13 6.95
C ALA A 410 -9.45 0.72 7.44
N VAL A 411 -10.28 -0.26 7.17
CA VAL A 411 -10.03 -1.66 7.57
C VAL A 411 -8.82 -2.24 6.83
N ALA A 412 -8.72 -2.01 5.55
CA ALA A 412 -7.61 -2.47 4.73
C ALA A 412 -6.27 -1.86 5.18
N GLY A 413 -6.25 -0.56 5.41
CA GLY A 413 -5.08 0.15 5.92
C GLY A 413 -4.66 -0.33 7.31
N PHE A 414 -5.59 -0.52 8.21
CA PHE A 414 -5.33 -1.08 9.53
C PHE A 414 -4.71 -2.48 9.44
N SER A 415 -5.23 -3.33 8.57
CA SER A 415 -4.68 -4.68 8.33
C SER A 415 -3.25 -4.63 7.81
N ASN A 416 -2.99 -3.75 6.84
CA ASN A 416 -1.66 -3.55 6.27
C ASN A 416 -0.65 -3.11 7.34
N TRP A 417 -0.98 -2.08 8.11
CA TRP A 417 -0.10 -1.55 9.14
C TRP A 417 0.12 -2.52 10.30
N THR A 418 -0.90 -3.30 10.67
CA THR A 418 -0.78 -4.34 11.69
C THR A 418 0.20 -5.43 11.25
N ALA A 419 0.09 -5.89 10.01
CA ALA A 419 1.01 -6.88 9.46
C ALA A 419 2.44 -6.32 9.34
N ASN A 420 2.58 -5.06 8.94
CA ASN A 420 3.87 -4.36 8.92
C ASN A 420 4.52 -4.36 10.32
N PHE A 421 3.76 -4.02 11.35
CA PHE A 421 4.23 -4.04 12.73
C PHE A 421 4.69 -5.44 13.15
N ILE A 422 3.89 -6.46 12.87
CA ILE A 422 4.22 -7.86 13.21
C ILE A 422 5.52 -8.29 12.56
N ILE A 423 5.72 -8.01 11.28
CA ILE A 423 6.94 -8.34 10.55
C ILE A 423 8.13 -7.54 11.09
N GLY A 424 7.96 -6.24 11.30
CA GLY A 424 9.03 -5.39 11.80
C GLY A 424 9.55 -5.78 13.18
N MET A 425 8.66 -6.19 14.08
CA MET A 425 9.03 -6.62 15.43
C MET A 425 9.47 -8.09 15.49
N GLY A 426 8.85 -8.95 14.70
CA GLY A 426 9.02 -10.40 14.82
C GLY A 426 10.12 -11.00 13.96
N PHE A 427 10.52 -10.34 12.89
CA PHE A 427 11.43 -10.95 11.91
C PHE A 427 12.77 -11.37 12.50
N GLN A 428 13.41 -10.50 13.29
CA GLN A 428 14.73 -10.81 13.86
C GLN A 428 14.66 -12.03 14.79
N TYR A 429 13.64 -12.11 15.63
CA TYR A 429 13.45 -13.25 16.53
C TYR A 429 13.24 -14.56 15.77
N ILE A 430 12.42 -14.51 14.72
CA ILE A 430 12.17 -15.68 13.89
C ILE A 430 13.41 -16.07 13.07
N ALA A 431 14.16 -15.08 12.58
CA ALA A 431 15.40 -15.31 11.84
C ALA A 431 16.48 -15.96 12.71
N GLU A 432 16.61 -15.55 13.96
CA GLU A 432 17.53 -16.18 14.92
C GLU A 432 17.11 -17.61 15.25
N LEU A 433 15.81 -17.84 15.42
CA LEU A 433 15.29 -19.16 15.75
C LEU A 433 15.36 -20.14 14.56
N CYS A 434 15.02 -19.69 13.36
CA CYS A 434 14.92 -20.53 12.16
C CYS A 434 16.21 -20.56 11.33
N GLY A 435 17.11 -19.59 11.51
CA GLY A 435 18.33 -19.47 10.74
C GLY A 435 18.09 -19.30 9.24
N PRO A 436 18.69 -20.13 8.37
CA PRO A 436 18.54 -19.99 6.93
C PRO A 436 17.14 -20.34 6.41
N TYR A 437 16.28 -20.95 7.23
CA TYR A 437 14.95 -21.42 6.84
C TYR A 437 13.83 -20.38 7.04
N VAL A 438 14.16 -19.16 7.47
CA VAL A 438 13.18 -18.12 7.74
C VAL A 438 12.34 -17.79 6.50
N PHE A 439 12.94 -17.77 5.32
CA PHE A 439 12.23 -17.48 4.07
C PHE A 439 11.32 -18.61 3.61
N LEU A 440 11.50 -19.81 4.13
CA LEU A 440 10.58 -20.94 3.88
C LEU A 440 9.19 -20.66 4.49
N ILE A 441 9.14 -19.99 5.65
CA ILE A 441 7.88 -19.55 6.26
C ILE A 441 7.15 -18.58 5.32
N PHE A 442 7.87 -17.63 4.76
CA PHE A 442 7.30 -16.70 3.78
C PHE A 442 6.85 -17.39 2.50
N ALA A 443 7.59 -18.39 2.04
CA ALA A 443 7.19 -19.21 0.87
C ALA A 443 5.86 -19.92 1.10
N VAL A 444 5.63 -20.48 2.28
CA VAL A 444 4.36 -21.14 2.65
C VAL A 444 3.22 -20.12 2.68
N LEU A 445 3.44 -18.95 3.29
CA LEU A 445 2.43 -17.89 3.30
C LEU A 445 2.10 -17.38 1.90
N LEU A 446 3.11 -17.20 1.05
CA LEU A 446 2.93 -16.80 -0.34
C LEU A 446 2.12 -17.81 -1.14
N LEU A 447 2.37 -19.10 -0.93
CA LEU A 447 1.58 -20.16 -1.56
C LEU A 447 0.12 -20.10 -1.11
N PHE A 448 -0.13 -19.90 0.17
CA PHE A 448 -1.48 -19.74 0.70
C PHE A 448 -2.20 -18.54 0.04
N PHE A 449 -1.56 -17.39 -0.05
CA PHE A 449 -2.14 -16.21 -0.69
C PHE A 449 -2.34 -16.38 -2.19
N LEU A 450 -1.45 -17.13 -2.86
CA LEU A 450 -1.61 -17.46 -4.28
C LEU A 450 -2.87 -18.31 -4.51
N ILE A 451 -3.07 -19.34 -3.71
CA ILE A 451 -4.25 -20.21 -3.78
C ILE A 451 -5.53 -19.40 -3.50
N PHE A 452 -5.51 -18.56 -2.47
CA PHE A 452 -6.64 -17.69 -2.15
C PHE A 452 -6.98 -16.74 -3.32
N THR A 453 -5.98 -16.13 -3.92
CA THR A 453 -6.16 -15.21 -5.05
C THR A 453 -6.77 -15.91 -6.24
N PHE A 454 -6.31 -17.12 -6.53
CA PHE A 454 -6.84 -17.93 -7.64
C PHE A 454 -8.34 -18.23 -7.47
N PHE A 455 -8.78 -18.59 -6.26
CA PHE A 455 -10.15 -19.03 -6.03
C PHE A 455 -11.12 -17.90 -5.70
N ARG A 456 -10.67 -16.78 -5.13
CA ARG A 456 -11.57 -15.79 -4.52
C ARG A 456 -11.46 -14.38 -5.07
N VAL A 457 -10.35 -13.99 -5.66
CA VAL A 457 -10.15 -12.62 -6.13
C VAL A 457 -10.70 -12.45 -7.54
N PRO A 458 -11.63 -11.48 -7.75
CA PRO A 458 -12.16 -11.20 -9.09
C PRO A 458 -11.24 -10.30 -9.89
N GLU A 459 -11.43 -10.28 -11.22
CA GLU A 459 -10.76 -9.31 -12.10
C GLU A 459 -11.61 -8.04 -12.20
N THR A 460 -10.99 -6.89 -11.93
CA THR A 460 -11.66 -5.57 -11.95
C THR A 460 -11.24 -4.67 -13.11
N ARG A 461 -10.36 -5.16 -13.97
CA ARG A 461 -9.85 -4.39 -15.11
C ARG A 461 -10.98 -3.91 -16.04
N GLY A 462 -11.02 -2.60 -16.29
CA GLY A 462 -11.97 -2.02 -17.21
C GLY A 462 -13.42 -2.01 -16.77
N LYS A 463 -13.71 -2.43 -15.52
CA LYS A 463 -15.07 -2.46 -14.96
C LYS A 463 -15.34 -1.22 -14.13
N THR A 464 -16.56 -0.68 -14.21
CA THR A 464 -17.01 0.39 -13.33
C THR A 464 -17.25 -0.15 -11.92
N PHE A 465 -17.30 0.75 -10.92
CA PHE A 465 -17.60 0.36 -9.54
C PHE A 465 -18.92 -0.38 -9.41
N ASP A 466 -19.95 0.06 -10.16
CA ASP A 466 -21.27 -0.57 -10.18
C ASP A 466 -21.23 -1.97 -10.78
N GLN A 467 -20.48 -2.16 -11.86
CA GLN A 467 -20.32 -3.48 -12.51
C GLN A 467 -19.64 -4.47 -11.58
N ILE A 468 -18.63 -4.02 -10.85
CA ILE A 468 -17.91 -4.85 -9.86
C ILE A 468 -18.86 -5.29 -8.76
N ALA A 469 -19.63 -4.36 -8.19
CA ALA A 469 -20.62 -4.64 -7.15
C ALA A 469 -21.70 -5.61 -7.64
N ALA A 470 -22.20 -5.43 -8.86
CA ALA A 470 -23.21 -6.30 -9.47
C ALA A 470 -22.71 -7.74 -9.65
N ASN A 471 -21.45 -7.92 -10.05
CA ASN A 471 -20.84 -9.25 -10.19
C ASN A 471 -20.75 -10.00 -8.85
N PHE A 472 -20.43 -9.31 -7.76
CA PHE A 472 -20.42 -9.91 -6.43
C PHE A 472 -21.81 -10.34 -5.98
N ASN A 473 -22.85 -9.53 -6.26
CA ASN A 473 -24.23 -9.84 -5.92
C ASN A 473 -24.74 -11.06 -6.68
N GLN A 474 -24.40 -11.20 -7.96
CA GLN A 474 -24.78 -12.35 -8.78
C GLN A 474 -24.14 -13.64 -8.28
N HIS A 475 -22.86 -13.59 -7.89
CA HIS A 475 -22.18 -14.76 -7.33
C HIS A 475 -22.73 -15.16 -5.97
N SER A 476 -23.13 -14.22 -5.14
CA SER A 476 -23.77 -14.51 -3.85
C SER A 476 -25.18 -15.09 -4.04
N ALA A 477 -25.93 -14.58 -5.00
CA ALA A 477 -27.28 -15.08 -5.32
C ALA A 477 -27.20 -16.45 -6.02
N GLY A 478 -26.23 -16.67 -6.92
CA GLY A 478 -26.01 -17.94 -7.58
C GLY A 478 -25.63 -19.05 -6.61
N GLY A 479 -24.77 -18.76 -5.65
CA GLY A 479 -24.39 -19.71 -4.62
C GLY A 479 -25.53 -20.08 -3.67
N MET A 480 -26.47 -19.15 -3.42
CA MET A 480 -27.70 -19.44 -2.67
C MET A 480 -28.70 -20.27 -3.50
N MET A 481 -28.83 -19.96 -4.80
CA MET A 481 -29.72 -20.76 -5.68
C MET A 481 -29.21 -22.18 -5.89
N ASP A 482 -27.90 -22.39 -5.99
CA ASP A 482 -27.32 -23.73 -6.10
C ASP A 482 -27.45 -24.53 -4.80
N MET A 483 -27.43 -23.88 -3.63
CA MET A 483 -27.70 -24.55 -2.35
C MET A 483 -29.20 -24.90 -2.19
N ASP A 484 -30.09 -24.03 -2.64
CA ASP A 484 -31.55 -24.31 -2.58
C ASP A 484 -31.99 -25.31 -3.65
N MET A 485 -31.31 -25.37 -4.80
CA MET A 485 -31.60 -26.36 -5.84
C MET A 485 -31.13 -27.78 -5.51
N ASP A 486 -30.12 -27.93 -4.67
CA ASP A 486 -29.68 -29.26 -4.20
C ASP A 486 -30.53 -29.83 -3.06
N LEU A 487 -31.37 -29.00 -2.43
CA LEU A 487 -32.33 -29.42 -1.40
C LEU A 487 -33.72 -29.78 -1.94
N ASP A 488 -34.05 -29.38 -3.18
CA ASP A 488 -35.35 -29.62 -3.81
C ASP A 488 -35.27 -30.47 -5.09
N LYS A 489 -34.39 -31.45 -5.15
CA LYS A 489 -34.49 -32.51 -6.17
C LYS A 489 -35.37 -33.64 -5.66
N PRO A 490 -36.65 -33.70 -6.08
CA PRO A 490 -37.39 -34.94 -5.96
C PRO A 490 -36.78 -35.96 -6.95
N SER A 491 -36.50 -37.12 -6.45
CA SER A 491 -36.18 -38.28 -7.22
C SER A 491 -37.32 -38.62 -8.20
N THR A 492 -37.18 -38.17 -9.45
CA THR A 492 -38.00 -38.72 -10.56
C THR A 492 -37.15 -38.78 -11.81
N GLU A 493 -36.30 -39.72 -11.82
CA GLU A 493 -35.91 -40.42 -13.03
C GLU A 493 -36.98 -41.51 -13.25
N LEU A 494 -37.90 -41.27 -14.14
CA LEU A 494 -38.77 -42.24 -14.86
C LEU A 494 -39.88 -41.44 -15.53
N ASP A 495 -39.67 -41.06 -16.79
CA ASP A 495 -40.69 -40.95 -17.84
C ASP A 495 -40.15 -40.19 -19.06
N TYR A 496 -39.27 -40.82 -19.80
CA TYR A 496 -39.08 -40.54 -21.22
C TYR A 496 -38.75 -41.83 -21.95
N LEU A 497 -39.74 -42.65 -22.08
CA LEU A 497 -39.82 -43.68 -23.14
C LEU A 497 -41.30 -43.82 -23.51
N GLY A 498 -41.64 -43.31 -24.67
CA GLY A 498 -42.91 -43.63 -25.32
C GLY A 498 -43.66 -42.42 -25.86
N GLU A 499 -43.39 -42.09 -27.11
CA GLU A 499 -44.38 -41.82 -28.13
C GLU A 499 -43.73 -41.22 -29.39
N ASP A 500 -43.04 -42.11 -30.12
CA ASP A 500 -43.00 -41.98 -31.56
C ASP A 500 -44.07 -42.94 -32.11
N ASN A 501 -44.98 -42.39 -32.83
CA ASN A 501 -45.70 -42.84 -34.00
C ASN A 501 -47.17 -42.38 -33.99
N ILE A 502 -47.49 -41.65 -35.00
CA ILE A 502 -48.65 -41.81 -35.91
C ILE A 502 -49.12 -40.44 -36.43
N ASN A 503 -48.90 -40.30 -37.73
CA ASN A 503 -49.41 -39.37 -38.76
C ASN A 503 -48.72 -38.03 -38.92
#